data_3ba4809f2dbefbef2a852fa3617ade69
#
_entry.id   3ba4809f2dbefbef2a852fa3617ade69
#
_cell.length_a   1.000
_cell.length_b   1.000
_cell.length_c   1.000
_cell.angle_alpha   90.00
_cell.angle_beta   90.00
_cell.angle_gamma   90.00
#
_symmetry.space_group_name_H-M   'P 1'
#
loop_
_entity.id
_entity.type
_entity.pdbx_description
1 polymer ?
#
loop_
_entity_poly.entity_id
_entity_poly.type
_entity_poly.pdbx_seq_one_letter_code
_entity_poly.pdbx_strand_id
1 'polypeptide(L)'
;MKMTRKEKYYGEKRNCRVMKGIDCSQVVVGAFAEELGITTEEAYKMSAAFGGGMGLGETCGAVVGAMIVLGLKYGHCEVEHMGQKDIMNAKRAEFLQKFQEKYAVCNCKGLLKHDISKPEEMQKILDEGLLFDFCPEVVKDSITILKEIF
;
A
#
# COMPACT_ATOMS: atom_id res chain seq x y z
N MET A 1 -9.34 -35.49 3.13
CA MET A 1 -8.85 -34.99 1.82
C MET A 1 -7.84 -33.90 2.09
N LYS A 2 -6.63 -34.01 1.54
CA LYS A 2 -5.60 -32.97 1.73
C LYS A 2 -5.92 -31.77 0.87
N MET A 3 -5.91 -30.57 1.46
CA MET A 3 -6.05 -29.33 0.72
C MET A 3 -4.89 -29.16 -0.26
N THR A 4 -5.20 -28.75 -1.48
CA THR A 4 -4.17 -28.38 -2.46
C THR A 4 -3.36 -27.20 -1.94
N ARG A 5 -2.14 -27.04 -2.46
CA ARG A 5 -1.29 -25.87 -2.13
C ARG A 5 -2.02 -24.55 -2.43
N LYS A 6 -2.84 -24.56 -3.48
CA LYS A 6 -3.66 -23.41 -3.90
C LYS A 6 -4.78 -23.13 -2.90
N GLU A 7 -5.49 -24.17 -2.45
CA GLU A 7 -6.56 -24.03 -1.45
C GLU A 7 -6.05 -23.58 -0.07
N LYS A 8 -4.91 -24.13 0.37
CA LYS A 8 -4.24 -23.68 1.60
C LYS A 8 -3.81 -22.22 1.51
N TYR A 9 -3.21 -21.84 0.39
CA TYR A 9 -2.78 -20.49 0.11
C TYR A 9 -3.95 -19.51 0.11
N TYR A 10 -5.05 -19.82 -0.57
CA TYR A 10 -6.26 -19.01 -0.54
C TYR A 10 -6.95 -19.03 0.83
N GLY A 11 -6.85 -20.11 1.57
CA GLY A 11 -7.36 -20.20 2.94
C GLY A 11 -6.64 -19.24 3.89
N GLU A 12 -5.33 -19.19 3.81
CA GLU A 12 -4.49 -18.27 4.60
C GLU A 12 -4.71 -16.80 4.21
N LYS A 13 -4.97 -16.52 2.92
CA LYS A 13 -5.23 -15.18 2.40
C LYS A 13 -6.68 -14.71 2.50
N ARG A 14 -7.64 -15.59 2.83
CA ARG A 14 -9.05 -15.20 3.02
C ARG A 14 -9.25 -14.10 4.05
N ASN A 15 -8.31 -13.94 4.98
CA ASN A 15 -8.31 -12.88 5.96
C ASN A 15 -7.63 -11.59 5.48
N CYS A 16 -6.99 -11.60 4.30
CA CYS A 16 -6.41 -10.38 3.74
C CYS A 16 -7.53 -9.44 3.29
N ARG A 17 -7.55 -8.22 3.84
CA ARG A 17 -8.59 -7.23 3.56
C ARG A 17 -8.60 -6.80 2.09
N VAL A 18 -7.46 -6.83 1.40
CA VAL A 18 -7.37 -6.55 -0.05
C VAL A 18 -8.27 -7.49 -0.84
N MET A 19 -8.36 -8.76 -0.44
CA MET A 19 -9.23 -9.74 -1.08
C MET A 19 -10.73 -9.53 -0.80
N LYS A 20 -11.05 -8.69 0.19
CA LYS A 20 -12.43 -8.40 0.63
C LYS A 20 -12.93 -7.03 0.16
N GLY A 21 -12.31 -6.48 -0.86
CA GLY A 21 -12.70 -5.21 -1.45
C GLY A 21 -12.11 -3.97 -0.76
N ILE A 22 -11.16 -4.16 0.17
CA ILE A 22 -10.40 -3.07 0.77
C ILE A 22 -9.09 -2.94 -0.02
N ASP A 23 -8.78 -1.75 -0.51
CA ASP A 23 -7.63 -1.50 -1.36
C ASP A 23 -6.30 -1.48 -0.59
N CYS A 24 -5.21 -1.64 -1.33
CA CYS A 24 -3.85 -1.65 -0.78
C CYS A 24 -3.52 -0.41 0.08
N SER A 25 -3.92 0.78 -0.37
CA SER A 25 -3.74 2.03 0.38
C SER A 25 -4.51 2.02 1.71
N GLN A 26 -5.75 1.51 1.68
CA GLN A 26 -6.59 1.43 2.87
C GLN A 26 -6.04 0.47 3.92
N VAL A 27 -5.52 -0.67 3.50
CA VAL A 27 -4.94 -1.66 4.41
C VAL A 27 -3.71 -1.08 5.11
N VAL A 28 -2.85 -0.38 4.37
CA VAL A 28 -1.65 0.25 4.95
C VAL A 28 -2.02 1.31 5.98
N VAL A 29 -2.91 2.25 5.65
CA VAL A 29 -3.32 3.32 6.58
C VAL A 29 -4.08 2.75 7.77
N GLY A 30 -4.99 1.80 7.53
CA GLY A 30 -5.76 1.13 8.57
C GLY A 30 -4.90 0.39 9.59
N ALA A 31 -3.76 -0.17 9.16
CA ALA A 31 -2.84 -0.87 10.05
C ALA A 31 -2.21 0.04 11.12
N PHE A 32 -2.17 1.35 10.89
CA PHE A 32 -1.60 2.35 11.82
C PHE A 32 -2.65 3.26 12.44
N ALA A 33 -3.93 3.02 12.19
CA ALA A 33 -5.01 3.91 12.65
C ALA A 33 -4.97 4.16 14.16
N GLU A 34 -4.84 3.11 14.98
CA GLU A 34 -4.78 3.20 16.43
C GLU A 34 -3.59 4.06 16.89
N GLU A 35 -2.40 3.79 16.37
CA GLU A 35 -1.17 4.51 16.72
C GLU A 35 -1.23 5.97 16.28
N LEU A 36 -1.97 6.28 15.20
CA LEU A 36 -2.15 7.64 14.70
C LEU A 36 -3.31 8.38 15.36
N GLY A 37 -4.08 7.71 16.22
CA GLY A 37 -5.22 8.33 16.92
C GLY A 37 -6.43 8.59 16.02
N ILE A 38 -6.59 7.84 14.95
CA ILE A 38 -7.75 7.91 14.05
C ILE A 38 -8.51 6.58 14.06
N THR A 39 -9.78 6.62 13.66
CA THR A 39 -10.59 5.40 13.55
C THR A 39 -10.22 4.64 12.28
N THR A 40 -10.51 3.34 12.26
CA THR A 40 -10.34 2.53 11.05
C THR A 40 -11.21 3.06 9.91
N GLU A 41 -12.42 3.54 10.20
CA GLU A 41 -13.29 4.15 9.20
C GLU A 41 -12.67 5.40 8.58
N GLU A 42 -12.12 6.30 9.39
CA GLU A 42 -11.40 7.49 8.90
C GLU A 42 -10.19 7.11 8.05
N ALA A 43 -9.39 6.15 8.51
CA ALA A 43 -8.23 5.65 7.79
C ALA A 43 -8.63 5.11 6.41
N TYR A 44 -9.69 4.32 6.34
CA TYR A 44 -10.16 3.74 5.09
C TYR A 44 -10.74 4.79 4.14
N LYS A 45 -11.55 5.73 4.65
CA LYS A 45 -12.15 6.79 3.83
C LYS A 45 -11.09 7.72 3.22
N MET A 46 -10.11 8.15 4.00
CA MET A 46 -9.08 9.07 3.48
C MET A 46 -8.16 8.45 2.43
N SER A 47 -8.04 7.12 2.42
CA SER A 47 -7.15 6.39 1.52
C SER A 47 -7.87 5.60 0.41
N ALA A 48 -9.19 5.67 0.35
CA ALA A 48 -10.01 4.84 -0.54
C ALA A 48 -9.76 5.06 -2.04
N ALA A 49 -9.35 6.26 -2.45
CA ALA A 49 -9.21 6.61 -3.86
C ALA A 49 -7.83 6.28 -4.47
N PHE A 50 -6.91 5.71 -3.70
CA PHE A 50 -5.52 5.50 -4.13
C PHE A 50 -5.20 4.07 -4.58
N GLY A 51 -6.13 3.15 -4.47
CA GLY A 51 -5.95 1.77 -4.94
C GLY A 51 -5.71 1.72 -6.45
N GLY A 52 -4.88 0.77 -6.88
CA GLY A 52 -4.54 0.63 -8.30
C GLY A 52 -3.76 1.80 -8.89
N GLY A 53 -2.99 2.51 -8.07
CA GLY A 53 -2.28 3.71 -8.50
C GLY A 53 -3.26 4.80 -8.95
N MET A 54 -4.26 5.11 -8.11
CA MET A 54 -5.41 5.98 -8.41
C MET A 54 -6.28 5.46 -9.58
N GLY A 55 -6.31 4.14 -9.77
CA GLY A 55 -6.99 3.53 -10.91
C GLY A 55 -6.31 3.76 -12.26
N LEU A 56 -5.14 4.39 -12.27
CA LEU A 56 -4.39 4.78 -13.47
C LEU A 56 -3.09 3.99 -13.65
N GLY A 57 -2.79 3.07 -12.74
CA GLY A 57 -1.52 2.36 -12.75
C GLY A 57 -0.31 3.21 -12.34
N GLU A 58 -0.54 4.37 -11.74
CA GLU A 58 0.50 5.28 -11.25
C GLU A 58 1.10 4.77 -9.93
N THR A 59 1.51 5.64 -9.02
CA THR A 59 2.15 5.23 -7.77
C THR A 59 1.33 4.18 -7.03
N CYS A 60 1.95 3.08 -6.65
CA CYS A 60 1.30 1.98 -5.93
C CYS A 60 0.54 2.48 -4.70
N GLY A 61 -0.70 2.00 -4.52
CA GLY A 61 -1.54 2.39 -3.39
C GLY A 61 -0.92 2.09 -2.02
N ALA A 62 -0.12 1.04 -1.91
CA ALA A 62 0.61 0.74 -0.68
C ALA A 62 1.67 1.81 -0.36
N VAL A 63 2.34 2.34 -1.38
CA VAL A 63 3.31 3.43 -1.24
C VAL A 63 2.59 4.73 -0.86
N VAL A 64 1.48 5.05 -1.52
CA VAL A 64 0.66 6.24 -1.18
C VAL A 64 0.13 6.12 0.24
N GLY A 65 -0.37 4.96 0.63
CA GLY A 65 -0.81 4.69 2.00
C GLY A 65 0.29 4.94 3.03
N ALA A 66 1.51 4.50 2.71
CA ALA A 66 2.68 4.76 3.55
C ALA A 66 2.97 6.26 3.67
N MET A 67 2.83 7.01 2.57
CA MET A 67 3.00 8.47 2.60
C MET A 67 1.96 9.15 3.50
N ILE A 68 0.71 8.68 3.47
CA ILE A 68 -0.35 9.17 4.36
C ILE A 68 0.00 8.89 5.82
N VAL A 69 0.45 7.69 6.16
CA VAL A 69 0.87 7.31 7.51
C VAL A 69 2.00 8.21 8.00
N LEU A 70 3.04 8.40 7.19
CA LEU A 70 4.16 9.27 7.52
C LEU A 70 3.74 10.72 7.67
N GLY A 71 2.82 11.19 6.81
CA GLY A 71 2.26 12.54 6.90
C GLY A 71 1.48 12.78 8.18
N LEU A 72 0.67 11.82 8.60
CA LEU A 72 -0.08 11.91 9.85
C LEU A 72 0.82 11.91 11.08
N LYS A 73 1.97 11.24 11.02
CA LYS A 73 2.91 11.20 12.15
C LYS A 73 3.92 12.34 12.14
N TYR A 74 4.51 12.64 11.00
CA TYR A 74 5.65 13.57 10.87
C TYR A 74 5.36 14.82 10.06
N GLY A 75 4.15 14.93 9.50
CA GLY A 75 3.80 16.00 8.58
C GLY A 75 3.87 17.38 9.21
N HIS A 76 4.45 18.31 8.48
CA HIS A 76 4.39 19.73 8.79
C HIS A 76 2.98 20.27 8.49
N CYS A 77 2.45 21.11 9.35
CA CYS A 77 1.11 21.70 9.21
C CYS A 77 1.06 23.19 9.56
N GLU A 78 2.20 23.78 9.88
CA GLU A 78 2.32 25.19 10.22
C GLU A 78 3.10 25.92 9.15
N VAL A 79 2.71 27.17 8.89
CA VAL A 79 3.41 28.05 7.93
C VAL A 79 4.83 28.29 8.43
N GLU A 80 5.79 28.23 7.52
CA GLU A 80 7.22 28.46 7.79
C GLU A 80 7.87 27.46 8.78
N HIS A 81 7.23 26.35 9.06
CA HIS A 81 7.80 25.30 9.92
C HIS A 81 8.75 24.39 9.14
N MET A 82 9.88 24.95 8.71
CA MET A 82 10.83 24.27 7.82
C MET A 82 11.51 23.07 8.46
N GLY A 83 11.79 23.10 9.75
CA GLY A 83 12.37 21.98 10.48
C GLY A 83 11.50 20.74 10.43
N GLN A 84 10.20 20.88 10.62
CA GLN A 84 9.26 19.75 10.51
C GLN A 84 9.13 19.26 9.07
N LYS A 85 9.15 20.17 8.10
CA LYS A 85 9.17 19.80 6.69
C LYS A 85 10.40 18.97 6.32
N ASP A 86 11.55 19.30 6.86
CA ASP A 86 12.79 18.54 6.65
C ASP A 86 12.68 17.14 7.24
N ILE A 87 12.08 16.98 8.42
CA ILE A 87 11.81 15.68 9.04
C ILE A 87 10.89 14.85 8.14
N MET A 88 9.80 15.45 7.65
CA MET A 88 8.87 14.77 6.75
C MET A 88 9.56 14.29 5.48
N ASN A 89 10.36 15.15 4.86
CA ASN A 89 11.11 14.82 3.64
C ASN A 89 12.10 13.67 3.89
N ALA A 90 12.79 13.67 5.04
CA ALA A 90 13.72 12.61 5.42
C ALA A 90 13.01 11.26 5.61
N LYS A 91 11.86 11.25 6.26
CA LYS A 91 11.05 10.03 6.47
C LYS A 91 10.52 9.47 5.16
N ARG A 92 10.05 10.34 4.27
CA ARG A 92 9.62 9.93 2.93
C ARG A 92 10.77 9.31 2.14
N ALA A 93 11.93 9.93 2.13
CA ALA A 93 13.11 9.42 1.43
C ALA A 93 13.56 8.07 1.99
N GLU A 94 13.55 7.90 3.31
CA GLU A 94 13.90 6.64 3.96
C GLU A 94 12.95 5.50 3.56
N PHE A 95 11.64 5.75 3.56
CA PHE A 95 10.67 4.74 3.12
C PHE A 95 10.89 4.37 1.65
N LEU A 96 10.99 5.36 0.77
CA LEU A 96 11.16 5.12 -0.67
C LEU A 96 12.45 4.38 -0.98
N GLN A 97 13.53 4.70 -0.29
CA GLN A 97 14.80 3.97 -0.45
C GLN A 97 14.65 2.49 -0.09
N LYS A 98 14.09 2.19 1.08
CA LYS A 98 13.86 0.81 1.53
C LYS A 98 12.91 0.04 0.61
N PHE A 99 11.86 0.70 0.15
CA PHE A 99 10.92 0.09 -0.79
C PHE A 99 11.57 -0.23 -2.13
N GLN A 100 12.35 0.69 -2.69
CA GLN A 100 13.02 0.53 -3.97
C GLN A 100 14.15 -0.50 -3.93
N GLU A 101 14.80 -0.69 -2.81
CA GLU A 101 15.76 -1.79 -2.60
C GLU A 101 15.10 -3.15 -2.80
N LYS A 102 13.81 -3.27 -2.46
CA LYS A 102 13.06 -4.52 -2.59
C LYS A 102 12.34 -4.69 -3.92
N TYR A 103 11.73 -3.64 -4.45
CA TYR A 103 10.85 -3.69 -5.61
C TYR A 103 11.37 -2.95 -6.85
N ALA A 104 12.41 -2.18 -6.75
CA ALA A 104 13.04 -1.35 -7.78
C ALA A 104 12.16 -0.19 -8.28
N VAL A 105 10.85 -0.38 -8.40
CA VAL A 105 9.90 0.64 -8.88
C VAL A 105 8.78 0.86 -7.88
N CYS A 106 8.15 2.04 -7.92
CA CYS A 106 7.05 2.41 -7.02
C CYS A 106 5.68 2.50 -7.70
N ASN A 107 5.60 2.43 -9.02
CA ASN A 107 4.34 2.55 -9.73
C ASN A 107 3.65 1.20 -9.93
N CYS A 108 2.32 1.24 -9.92
CA CYS A 108 1.46 0.06 -10.07
C CYS A 108 1.75 -0.69 -11.39
N LYS A 109 1.86 0.03 -12.51
CA LYS A 109 2.21 -0.54 -13.83
C LYS A 109 3.53 -1.30 -13.80
N GLY A 110 4.55 -0.70 -13.20
CA GLY A 110 5.89 -1.31 -13.12
C GLY A 110 5.90 -2.53 -12.21
N LEU A 111 5.20 -2.48 -11.08
CA LEU A 111 5.09 -3.59 -10.13
C LEU A 111 4.32 -4.77 -10.71
N LEU A 112 3.16 -4.52 -11.31
CA LEU A 112 2.29 -5.55 -11.90
C LEU A 112 2.73 -5.97 -13.29
N LYS A 113 3.56 -5.18 -13.97
CA LYS A 113 3.94 -5.33 -15.37
C LYS A 113 2.74 -5.31 -16.33
N HIS A 114 1.66 -4.72 -15.89
CA HIS A 114 0.42 -4.54 -16.62
C HIS A 114 -0.24 -3.23 -16.19
N ASP A 115 -0.97 -2.60 -17.10
CA ASP A 115 -1.72 -1.37 -16.83
C ASP A 115 -3.14 -1.69 -16.37
N ILE A 116 -3.40 -1.51 -15.07
CA ILE A 116 -4.71 -1.78 -14.45
C ILE A 116 -5.84 -0.93 -15.05
N SER A 117 -5.51 0.21 -15.67
CA SER A 117 -6.50 1.11 -16.28
C SER A 117 -7.05 0.60 -17.61
N LYS A 118 -6.40 -0.41 -18.21
CA LYS A 118 -6.82 -1.01 -19.47
C LYS A 118 -7.57 -2.32 -19.21
N PRO A 119 -8.83 -2.48 -19.69
CA PRO A 119 -9.64 -3.68 -19.42
C PRO A 119 -8.96 -4.99 -19.81
N GLU A 120 -8.29 -5.04 -20.96
CA GLU A 120 -7.57 -6.24 -21.43
C GLU A 120 -6.37 -6.58 -20.57
N GLU A 121 -5.65 -5.59 -20.05
CA GLU A 121 -4.53 -5.80 -19.12
C GLU A 121 -5.01 -6.13 -17.71
N MET A 122 -6.10 -5.52 -17.27
CA MET A 122 -6.76 -5.87 -16.01
C MET A 122 -7.18 -7.34 -16.00
N GLN A 123 -7.67 -7.85 -17.13
CA GLN A 123 -8.01 -9.27 -17.24
C GLN A 123 -6.78 -10.16 -17.05
N LYS A 124 -5.63 -9.78 -17.63
CA LYS A 124 -4.36 -10.51 -17.42
C LYS A 124 -3.93 -10.50 -15.96
N ILE A 125 -4.07 -9.35 -15.27
CA ILE A 125 -3.76 -9.22 -13.84
C ILE A 125 -4.62 -10.21 -13.03
N LEU A 126 -5.92 -10.29 -13.33
CA LEU A 126 -6.84 -11.22 -12.67
C LEU A 126 -6.49 -12.69 -12.98
N ASP A 127 -6.21 -13.02 -14.24
CA ASP A 127 -5.87 -14.36 -14.69
C ASP A 127 -4.56 -14.86 -14.08
N GLU A 128 -3.57 -13.98 -13.91
CA GLU A 128 -2.31 -14.28 -13.26
C GLU A 128 -2.40 -14.27 -11.72
N GLY A 129 -3.52 -13.86 -11.15
CA GLY A 129 -3.75 -13.83 -9.71
C GLY A 129 -2.94 -12.77 -8.96
N LEU A 130 -2.46 -11.74 -9.64
CA LEU A 130 -1.56 -10.74 -9.05
C LEU A 130 -2.20 -9.93 -7.92
N LEU A 131 -3.49 -9.62 -8.00
CA LEU A 131 -4.21 -8.92 -6.94
C LEU A 131 -4.30 -9.73 -5.64
N PHE A 132 -4.26 -11.04 -5.74
CA PHE A 132 -4.38 -11.95 -4.60
C PHE A 132 -3.03 -12.45 -4.09
N ASP A 133 -2.04 -12.55 -4.96
CA ASP A 133 -0.75 -13.15 -4.66
C ASP A 133 0.37 -12.13 -4.46
N PHE A 134 0.41 -11.11 -5.29
CA PHE A 134 1.48 -10.13 -5.30
C PHE A 134 1.15 -8.88 -4.48
N CYS A 135 0.00 -8.25 -4.72
CA CYS A 135 -0.38 -7.02 -4.03
C CYS A 135 -0.40 -7.14 -2.49
N PRO A 136 -0.93 -8.25 -1.90
CA PRO A 136 -0.87 -8.43 -0.45
C PRO A 136 0.55 -8.48 0.12
N GLU A 137 1.52 -9.01 -0.61
CA GLU A 137 2.92 -9.01 -0.19
C GLU A 137 3.52 -7.60 -0.20
N VAL A 138 3.20 -6.80 -1.22
CA VAL A 138 3.63 -5.39 -1.29
C VAL A 138 3.05 -4.59 -0.11
N VAL A 139 1.80 -4.81 0.23
CA VAL A 139 1.14 -4.20 1.39
C VAL A 139 1.86 -4.60 2.69
N LYS A 140 2.09 -5.89 2.89
CA LYS A 140 2.78 -6.42 4.06
C LYS A 140 4.19 -5.83 4.21
N ASP A 141 4.94 -5.78 3.13
CA ASP A 141 6.29 -5.24 3.13
C ASP A 141 6.30 -3.73 3.41
N SER A 142 5.32 -2.99 2.87
CA SER A 142 5.16 -1.57 3.16
C SER A 142 4.88 -1.31 4.64
N ILE A 143 4.01 -2.13 5.25
CA ILE A 143 3.73 -2.07 6.70
C ILE A 143 5.00 -2.38 7.50
N THR A 144 5.75 -3.39 7.11
CA THR A 144 7.01 -3.77 7.78
C THR A 144 8.04 -2.63 7.72
N ILE A 145 8.22 -2.01 6.56
CA ILE A 145 9.12 -0.86 6.39
C ILE A 145 8.68 0.30 7.29
N LEU A 146 7.38 0.61 7.32
CA LEU A 146 6.85 1.66 8.19
C LEU A 146 7.14 1.40 9.66
N LYS A 147 6.99 0.16 10.13
CA LYS A 147 7.31 -0.21 11.51
C LYS A 147 8.78 -0.02 11.84
N GLU A 148 9.68 -0.25 10.89
CA GLU A 148 11.12 -0.06 11.07
C GLU A 148 11.50 1.43 11.22
N ILE A 149 10.83 2.33 10.51
CA ILE A 149 11.16 3.77 10.47
C ILE A 149 10.26 4.64 11.33
N PHE A 150 9.21 4.06 11.90
CA PHE A 150 8.20 4.73 12.73
C PHE A 150 8.70 5.04 14.16
#